data_00ce97d037bf02ec8c4852f28fdb7d82
#
_entry.id   00ce97d037bf02ec8c4852f28fdb7d82
#
_cell.length_a   1.000
_cell.length_b   1.000
_cell.length_c   1.000
_cell.angle_alpha   90.00
_cell.angle_beta   90.00
_cell.angle_gamma   90.00
#
_symmetry.space_group_name_H-M   'P 1'
#
loop_
_entity.id
_entity.type
_entity.pdbx_description
1 polymer ?
#
loop_
_entity_poly.entity_id
_entity_poly.type
_entity_poly.pdbx_seq_one_letter_code
_entity_poly.pdbx_strand_id
1 'polypeptide(L)'
;MNPDAAPVELDLYQDVVMDHKRAPRHFGTLPEATHRARGRNPSCGDDVQVALDVAQGRIRDIRFSGQGCAICIASASMMSEAVHGKELAFARDLQQRFRGVLTGTLEPEDAALGKLVSLAGVRNYPSRIKCALLGWHALMHAIADQADKAESAAPADMAPPEQQP
;
A
#
# COMPACT_ATOMS: atom_id res chain seq x y z
N MET A 1 21.62 -22.66 4.82
CA MET A 1 20.26 -22.37 5.23
C MET A 1 19.80 -23.33 6.29
N ASN A 2 19.13 -22.83 7.28
CA ASN A 2 18.63 -23.65 8.36
C ASN A 2 17.18 -24.02 8.08
N PRO A 3 16.90 -25.25 7.74
CA PRO A 3 15.52 -25.63 7.41
C PRO A 3 14.56 -25.49 8.58
N ASP A 4 15.07 -25.49 9.81
CA ASP A 4 14.19 -25.35 10.95
C ASP A 4 13.76 -23.93 11.18
N ALA A 5 14.49 -22.95 10.68
CA ALA A 5 14.13 -21.55 10.86
C ALA A 5 13.03 -21.13 9.92
N ALA A 6 12.99 -21.72 8.71
CA ALA A 6 12.04 -21.30 7.71
C ALA A 6 10.58 -21.45 8.14
N PRO A 7 10.18 -22.57 8.77
CA PRO A 7 8.78 -22.68 9.19
C PRO A 7 8.37 -21.64 10.22
N VAL A 8 9.28 -21.25 11.10
CA VAL A 8 8.98 -20.24 12.10
C VAL A 8 8.75 -18.89 11.42
N GLU A 9 9.60 -18.56 10.47
CA GLU A 9 9.46 -17.30 9.74
C GLU A 9 8.18 -17.26 8.94
N LEU A 10 7.84 -18.39 8.32
CA LEU A 10 6.60 -18.48 7.57
C LEU A 10 5.38 -18.32 8.48
N ASP A 11 5.44 -18.89 9.67
CA ASP A 11 4.34 -18.76 10.61
C ASP A 11 4.11 -17.31 11.01
N LEU A 12 5.18 -16.58 11.32
CA LEU A 12 5.05 -15.17 11.65
C LEU A 12 4.50 -14.37 10.50
N TYR A 13 5.00 -14.63 9.30
CA TYR A 13 4.53 -13.97 8.11
C TYR A 13 3.04 -14.22 7.93
N GLN A 14 2.61 -15.47 8.05
CA GLN A 14 1.22 -15.81 7.86
C GLN A 14 0.33 -15.21 8.95
N ASP A 15 0.80 -15.20 10.19
CA ASP A 15 0.02 -14.64 11.28
C ASP A 15 -0.26 -13.17 11.07
N VAL A 16 0.75 -12.40 10.72
CA VAL A 16 0.58 -10.97 10.50
C VAL A 16 -0.32 -10.71 9.30
N VAL A 17 -0.06 -11.41 8.20
CA VAL A 17 -0.84 -11.23 6.99
C VAL A 17 -2.30 -11.60 7.23
N MET A 18 -2.55 -12.72 7.89
CA MET A 18 -3.92 -13.15 8.12
C MET A 18 -4.65 -12.26 9.09
N ASP A 19 -3.94 -11.70 10.07
CA ASP A 19 -4.54 -10.76 10.99
C ASP A 19 -5.05 -9.53 10.25
N HIS A 20 -4.21 -8.96 9.39
CA HIS A 20 -4.61 -7.79 8.62
C HIS A 20 -5.65 -8.12 7.56
N LYS A 21 -5.65 -9.33 7.05
CA LYS A 21 -6.68 -9.75 6.09
C LYS A 21 -8.04 -9.88 6.77
N ARG A 22 -8.08 -10.46 7.96
CA ARG A 22 -9.34 -10.66 8.67
C ARG A 22 -9.90 -9.38 9.23
N ALA A 23 -9.03 -8.52 9.74
CA ALA A 23 -9.44 -7.28 10.40
C ALA A 23 -8.61 -6.13 9.87
N PRO A 24 -8.83 -5.74 8.60
CA PRO A 24 -8.03 -4.67 8.02
C PRO A 24 -8.26 -3.36 8.74
N ARG A 25 -7.17 -2.65 9.00
CA ARG A 25 -7.20 -1.36 9.68
C ARG A 25 -7.58 -0.29 8.68
N HIS A 26 -8.33 0.69 9.14
CA HIS A 26 -8.73 1.83 8.31
C HIS A 26 -9.49 1.41 7.06
N PHE A 27 -10.20 0.31 7.13
CA PHE A 27 -11.00 -0.16 6.01
C PHE A 27 -12.33 0.57 6.01
N GLY A 28 -12.71 1.10 4.85
CA GLY A 28 -13.99 1.78 4.73
C GLY A 28 -13.87 2.97 3.80
N THR A 29 -14.81 3.90 3.97
CA THR A 29 -14.86 5.08 3.12
C THR A 29 -14.52 6.32 3.92
N LEU A 30 -14.13 7.37 3.21
CA LEU A 30 -13.81 8.66 3.80
C LEU A 30 -14.50 9.71 2.95
N PRO A 31 -15.77 10.03 3.27
CA PRO A 31 -16.56 10.90 2.39
C PRO A 31 -15.94 12.28 2.16
N GLU A 32 -15.22 12.79 3.13
CA GLU A 32 -14.64 14.13 3.03
C GLU A 32 -13.18 14.10 2.65
N ALA A 33 -12.76 13.06 1.96
CA ALA A 33 -11.38 12.95 1.55
C ALA A 33 -11.00 14.08 0.61
N THR A 34 -9.76 14.53 0.77
CA THR A 34 -9.19 15.54 -0.13
C THR A 34 -8.49 14.90 -1.32
N HIS A 35 -8.08 13.64 -1.19
CA HIS A 35 -7.34 12.93 -2.22
C HIS A 35 -7.91 11.53 -2.35
N ARG A 36 -8.07 11.07 -3.57
CA ARG A 36 -8.59 9.73 -3.84
C ARG A 36 -7.90 9.14 -5.05
N ALA A 37 -7.73 7.83 -5.04
CA ALA A 37 -7.26 7.11 -6.22
C ALA A 37 -7.64 5.66 -6.09
N ARG A 38 -7.52 4.95 -7.20
CA ARG A 38 -7.90 3.56 -7.30
C ARG A 38 -6.80 2.79 -8.00
N GLY A 39 -6.50 1.60 -7.51
CA GLY A 39 -5.59 0.70 -8.16
C GLY A 39 -6.30 -0.58 -8.53
N ARG A 40 -6.04 -1.10 -9.70
CA ARG A 40 -6.65 -2.32 -10.19
C ARG A 40 -5.60 -3.22 -10.80
N ASN A 41 -5.75 -4.49 -10.55
CA ASN A 41 -4.93 -5.50 -11.19
C ASN A 41 -5.85 -6.49 -11.88
N PRO A 42 -6.12 -6.30 -13.18
CA PRO A 42 -7.10 -7.15 -13.86
C PRO A 42 -6.70 -8.62 -13.88
N SER A 43 -5.41 -8.93 -13.80
CA SER A 43 -4.97 -10.32 -13.86
C SER A 43 -5.50 -11.14 -12.69
N CYS A 44 -5.60 -10.54 -11.52
CA CYS A 44 -6.01 -11.29 -10.34
C CYS A 44 -7.27 -10.74 -9.71
N GLY A 45 -7.86 -9.71 -10.30
CA GLY A 45 -9.11 -9.16 -9.77
C GLY A 45 -8.98 -8.27 -8.57
N ASP A 46 -7.77 -7.91 -8.19
CA ASP A 46 -7.58 -6.98 -7.09
C ASP A 46 -8.02 -5.58 -7.50
N ASP A 47 -8.68 -4.88 -6.57
CA ASP A 47 -9.23 -3.56 -6.87
C ASP A 47 -9.32 -2.81 -5.54
N VAL A 48 -8.50 -1.79 -5.38
CA VAL A 48 -8.38 -1.07 -4.12
C VAL A 48 -8.54 0.42 -4.36
N GLN A 49 -9.36 1.05 -3.54
CA GLN A 49 -9.49 2.50 -3.53
C GLN A 49 -8.84 3.04 -2.27
N VAL A 50 -8.14 4.16 -2.39
CA VAL A 50 -7.51 4.83 -1.27
C VAL A 50 -8.04 6.25 -1.20
N ALA A 51 -8.43 6.67 -0.01
CA ALA A 51 -8.93 8.01 0.23
C ALA A 51 -8.14 8.61 1.39
N LEU A 52 -7.70 9.84 1.21
CA LEU A 52 -6.89 10.54 2.20
C LEU A 52 -7.54 11.87 2.58
N ASP A 53 -7.40 12.24 3.83
CA ASP A 53 -7.65 13.59 4.28
C ASP A 53 -6.29 14.20 4.59
N VAL A 54 -5.85 15.13 3.74
CA VAL A 54 -4.52 15.74 3.85
C VAL A 54 -4.67 17.19 4.22
N ALA A 55 -3.89 17.63 5.20
CA ALA A 55 -3.84 19.01 5.59
C ALA A 55 -2.41 19.35 5.97
N GLN A 56 -1.91 20.46 5.43
CA GLN A 56 -0.58 20.95 5.74
C GLN A 56 0.51 19.91 5.49
N GLY A 57 0.37 19.19 4.38
CA GLY A 57 1.36 18.21 3.99
C GLY A 57 1.34 16.93 4.78
N ARG A 58 0.32 16.70 5.59
CA ARG A 58 0.25 15.55 6.48
C ARG A 58 -1.03 14.78 6.24
N ILE A 59 -0.95 13.46 6.27
CA ILE A 59 -2.10 12.57 6.12
C ILE A 59 -2.80 12.49 7.46
N ARG A 60 -3.88 13.23 7.60
CA ARG A 60 -4.62 13.24 8.86
C ARG A 60 -5.47 12.00 9.03
N ASP A 61 -5.97 11.48 7.93
CA ASP A 61 -6.75 10.25 7.96
C ASP A 61 -6.61 9.54 6.63
N ILE A 62 -6.81 8.24 6.66
CA ILE A 62 -6.71 7.40 5.48
C ILE A 62 -7.71 6.27 5.63
N ARG A 63 -8.37 5.96 4.52
CA ARG A 63 -9.22 4.78 4.43
C ARG A 63 -8.93 4.09 3.13
N PHE A 64 -9.08 2.78 3.13
CA PHE A 64 -9.04 2.06 1.87
C PHE A 64 -10.22 1.11 1.84
N SER A 65 -10.64 0.75 0.62
CA SER A 65 -11.73 -0.18 0.43
C SER A 65 -11.47 -0.94 -0.84
N GLY A 66 -12.25 -1.99 -1.05
CA GLY A 66 -12.12 -2.79 -2.25
C GLY A 66 -12.01 -4.26 -1.92
N GLN A 67 -11.47 -5.00 -2.87
CA GLN A 67 -11.35 -6.45 -2.75
C GLN A 67 -10.04 -6.90 -3.36
N GLY A 68 -9.55 -8.02 -2.88
CA GLY A 68 -8.31 -8.55 -3.39
C GLY A 68 -7.87 -9.76 -2.59
N CYS A 69 -6.75 -10.33 -2.99
CA CYS A 69 -6.20 -11.47 -2.28
C CYS A 69 -5.68 -11.06 -0.91
N ALA A 70 -5.31 -12.05 -0.11
CA ALA A 70 -4.84 -11.80 1.24
C ALA A 70 -3.64 -10.85 1.26
N ILE A 71 -2.72 -11.02 0.32
CA ILE A 71 -1.53 -10.17 0.25
C ILE A 71 -1.92 -8.72 -0.06
N CYS A 72 -2.84 -8.53 -0.99
CA CYS A 72 -3.29 -7.20 -1.38
C CYS A 72 -3.92 -6.47 -0.20
N ILE A 73 -4.87 -7.11 0.46
CA ILE A 73 -5.60 -6.49 1.56
C ILE A 73 -4.69 -6.27 2.76
N ALA A 74 -3.85 -7.27 3.09
CA ALA A 74 -2.96 -7.12 4.23
C ALA A 74 -1.96 -5.99 4.01
N SER A 75 -1.43 -5.88 2.80
CA SER A 75 -0.47 -4.82 2.50
C SER A 75 -1.14 -3.45 2.59
N ALA A 76 -2.35 -3.30 2.06
CA ALA A 76 -3.05 -2.03 2.14
C ALA A 76 -3.37 -1.66 3.59
N SER A 77 -3.73 -2.67 4.39
CA SER A 77 -4.01 -2.44 5.81
C SER A 77 -2.76 -1.95 6.53
N MET A 78 -1.63 -2.64 6.33
CA MET A 78 -0.36 -2.23 6.95
C MET A 78 0.07 -0.86 6.49
N MET A 79 -0.13 -0.57 5.21
CA MET A 79 0.15 0.75 4.66
C MET A 79 -0.64 1.82 5.40
N SER A 80 -1.93 1.59 5.57
CA SER A 80 -2.79 2.58 6.19
C SER A 80 -2.34 2.88 7.62
N GLU A 81 -1.91 1.87 8.34
CA GLU A 81 -1.37 2.09 9.68
C GLU A 81 -0.07 2.87 9.62
N ALA A 82 0.79 2.52 8.68
CA ALA A 82 2.14 3.09 8.64
C ALA A 82 2.14 4.55 8.27
N VAL A 83 1.20 4.98 7.43
CA VAL A 83 1.21 6.37 6.95
C VAL A 83 0.18 7.26 7.65
N HIS A 84 -0.68 6.70 8.46
CA HIS A 84 -1.68 7.50 9.17
C HIS A 84 -0.98 8.49 10.09
N GLY A 85 -1.33 9.77 9.96
CA GLY A 85 -0.73 10.81 10.78
C GLY A 85 0.66 11.23 10.36
N LYS A 86 1.15 10.75 9.23
CA LYS A 86 2.50 11.04 8.78
C LYS A 86 2.49 12.05 7.64
N GLU A 87 3.66 12.63 7.40
CA GLU A 87 3.80 13.58 6.30
C GLU A 87 3.82 12.85 4.97
N LEU A 88 3.42 13.56 3.92
CA LEU A 88 3.42 12.99 2.59
C LEU A 88 4.81 12.52 2.17
N ALA A 89 5.85 13.26 2.58
CA ALA A 89 7.21 12.86 2.25
C ALA A 89 7.56 11.53 2.89
N PHE A 90 7.09 11.29 4.12
CA PHE A 90 7.31 10.02 4.78
C PHE A 90 6.64 8.89 4.02
N ALA A 91 5.41 9.11 3.56
CA ALA A 91 4.70 8.08 2.82
C ALA A 91 5.41 7.74 1.51
N ARG A 92 5.92 8.74 0.82
CA ARG A 92 6.66 8.50 -0.42
C ARG A 92 7.94 7.71 -0.17
N ASP A 93 8.67 8.09 0.88
CA ASP A 93 9.91 7.41 1.21
C ASP A 93 9.64 5.96 1.61
N LEU A 94 8.61 5.74 2.41
CA LEU A 94 8.28 4.39 2.85
C LEU A 94 7.87 3.51 1.67
N GLN A 95 7.13 4.06 0.73
CA GLN A 95 6.74 3.33 -0.45
C GLN A 95 7.96 2.89 -1.25
N GLN A 96 8.94 3.77 -1.40
CA GLN A 96 10.15 3.42 -2.13
C GLN A 96 10.94 2.33 -1.42
N ARG A 97 11.03 2.39 -0.11
CA ARG A 97 11.74 1.37 0.66
C ARG A 97 11.04 0.03 0.58
N PHE A 98 9.71 0.04 0.72
CA PHE A 98 8.96 -1.20 0.64
C PHE A 98 9.09 -1.81 -0.75
N ARG A 99 8.96 -1.00 -1.78
CA ARG A 99 9.14 -1.48 -3.14
C ARG A 99 10.55 -2.05 -3.33
N GLY A 100 11.55 -1.38 -2.77
CA GLY A 100 12.92 -1.87 -2.88
C GLY A 100 13.10 -3.24 -2.26
N VAL A 101 12.45 -3.49 -1.12
CA VAL A 101 12.53 -4.79 -0.48
C VAL A 101 11.85 -5.85 -1.35
N LEU A 102 10.69 -5.53 -1.91
CA LEU A 102 9.95 -6.49 -2.72
C LEU A 102 10.63 -6.78 -4.04
N THR A 103 11.35 -5.81 -4.59
CA THR A 103 12.04 -6.01 -5.87
C THR A 103 13.50 -6.43 -5.70
N GLY A 104 13.95 -6.56 -4.45
CA GLY A 104 15.27 -7.09 -4.19
C GLY A 104 16.40 -6.09 -4.16
N THR A 105 16.11 -4.79 -4.23
CA THR A 105 17.16 -3.78 -4.21
C THR A 105 17.50 -3.30 -2.80
N LEU A 106 16.67 -3.63 -1.83
CA LEU A 106 16.92 -3.31 -0.42
C LEU A 106 16.72 -4.55 0.42
N GLU A 107 17.43 -4.59 1.55
CA GLU A 107 17.26 -5.69 2.48
C GLU A 107 16.11 -5.42 3.44
N PRO A 108 15.46 -6.48 3.94
CA PRO A 108 14.29 -6.29 4.78
C PRO A 108 14.56 -5.81 6.20
N GLU A 109 15.81 -5.57 6.55
CA GLU A 109 16.15 -5.15 7.90
C GLU A 109 15.90 -3.66 8.18
N ASP A 110 15.38 -2.94 7.21
CA ASP A 110 15.12 -1.53 7.40
C ASP A 110 14.07 -1.35 8.50
N ALA A 111 14.46 -0.70 9.59
CA ALA A 111 13.58 -0.53 10.73
C ALA A 111 12.34 0.31 10.40
N ALA A 112 12.44 1.17 9.40
CA ALA A 112 11.30 2.01 9.02
C ALA A 112 10.12 1.20 8.49
N LEU A 113 10.38 -0.04 8.05
CA LEU A 113 9.32 -0.87 7.47
C LEU A 113 8.36 -1.43 8.50
N GLY A 114 8.80 -1.62 9.74
CA GLY A 114 7.94 -2.18 10.77
C GLY A 114 7.31 -3.49 10.33
N LYS A 115 6.00 -3.59 10.46
CA LYS A 115 5.28 -4.82 10.12
C LYS A 115 5.37 -5.18 8.65
N LEU A 116 5.71 -4.23 7.79
CA LEU A 116 5.81 -4.51 6.36
C LEU A 116 6.88 -5.55 6.06
N VAL A 117 7.82 -5.74 6.96
CA VAL A 117 8.83 -6.78 6.82
C VAL A 117 8.19 -8.16 6.65
N SER A 118 7.03 -8.37 7.24
CA SER A 118 6.35 -9.66 7.13
C SER A 118 5.96 -10.00 5.70
N LEU A 119 5.97 -9.01 4.79
CA LEU A 119 5.69 -9.24 3.39
C LEU A 119 6.95 -9.41 2.54
N ALA A 120 8.12 -9.37 3.16
CA ALA A 120 9.37 -9.43 2.39
C ALA A 120 9.50 -10.72 1.58
N GLY A 121 8.96 -11.82 2.06
CA GLY A 121 9.02 -13.09 1.33
C GLY A 121 8.29 -13.07 0.00
N VAL A 122 7.42 -12.10 -0.19
CA VAL A 122 6.69 -11.96 -1.45
C VAL A 122 7.64 -11.71 -2.61
N ARG A 123 8.85 -11.22 -2.33
CA ARG A 123 9.84 -10.95 -3.37
C ARG A 123 10.13 -12.16 -4.25
N ASN A 124 9.89 -13.36 -3.72
CA ASN A 124 10.13 -14.58 -4.47
C ASN A 124 8.97 -14.97 -5.37
N TYR A 125 7.90 -14.19 -5.38
CA TYR A 125 6.70 -14.51 -6.15
C TYR A 125 6.29 -13.28 -6.95
N PRO A 126 6.78 -13.14 -8.18
CA PRO A 126 6.56 -11.90 -8.95
C PRO A 126 5.11 -11.49 -9.10
N SER A 127 4.20 -12.45 -9.25
CA SER A 127 2.79 -12.09 -9.38
C SER A 127 2.23 -11.51 -8.07
N ARG A 128 2.81 -11.91 -6.94
CA ARG A 128 2.35 -11.40 -5.65
C ARG A 128 2.96 -10.04 -5.32
N ILE A 129 4.08 -9.71 -5.92
CA ILE A 129 4.66 -8.38 -5.74
C ILE A 129 3.66 -7.32 -6.20
N LYS A 130 3.00 -7.56 -7.33
CA LYS A 130 1.99 -6.64 -7.83
C LYS A 130 0.84 -6.49 -6.85
N CYS A 131 0.41 -7.59 -6.25
CA CYS A 131 -0.65 -7.55 -5.25
C CYS A 131 -0.23 -6.72 -4.03
N ALA A 132 0.99 -6.94 -3.57
CA ALA A 132 1.48 -6.25 -2.38
C ALA A 132 1.65 -4.75 -2.62
N LEU A 133 1.90 -4.35 -3.86
CA LEU A 133 2.14 -2.95 -4.17
C LEU A 133 0.91 -2.19 -4.64
N LEU A 134 -0.21 -2.88 -4.85
CA LEU A 134 -1.36 -2.24 -5.48
C LEU A 134 -1.89 -1.07 -4.66
N GLY A 135 -2.11 -1.27 -3.37
CA GLY A 135 -2.59 -0.20 -2.51
C GLY A 135 -1.60 0.96 -2.44
N TRP A 136 -0.33 0.64 -2.47
CA TRP A 136 0.72 1.66 -2.45
C TRP A 136 0.72 2.49 -3.73
N HIS A 137 0.48 1.85 -4.88
CA HIS A 137 0.36 2.59 -6.14
C HIS A 137 -0.84 3.53 -6.07
N ALA A 138 -1.96 3.05 -5.54
CA ALA A 138 -3.13 3.91 -5.38
C ALA A 138 -2.81 5.09 -4.47
N LEU A 139 -2.08 4.86 -3.40
CA LEU A 139 -1.69 5.93 -2.49
C LEU A 139 -0.84 6.96 -3.21
N MET A 140 0.16 6.51 -3.96
CA MET A 140 1.02 7.44 -4.68
C MET A 140 0.24 8.23 -5.73
N HIS A 141 -0.69 7.58 -6.41
CA HIS A 141 -1.53 8.26 -7.39
C HIS A 141 -2.43 9.30 -6.72
N ALA A 142 -2.97 8.97 -5.55
CA ALA A 142 -3.81 9.93 -4.84
C ALA A 142 -3.03 11.19 -4.51
N ILE A 143 -1.81 11.02 -4.04
CA ILE A 143 -0.97 12.15 -3.68
C ILE A 143 -0.60 12.96 -4.91
N ALA A 144 -0.21 12.29 -5.99
CA ALA A 144 0.22 12.97 -7.20
C ALA A 144 -0.95 13.65 -7.93
N ASP A 145 -2.09 12.96 -7.97
CA ASP A 145 -3.24 13.49 -8.69
C ASP A 145 -3.69 14.83 -8.12
N GLN A 146 -3.71 14.93 -6.79
CA GLN A 146 -4.11 16.18 -6.17
C GLN A 146 -3.10 17.29 -6.44
N ALA A 147 -1.83 16.94 -6.45
CA ALA A 147 -0.80 17.93 -6.78
C ALA A 147 -0.97 18.44 -8.20
N ASP A 148 -1.25 17.53 -9.13
CA ASP A 148 -1.47 17.92 -10.51
C ASP A 148 -2.67 18.83 -10.64
N LYS A 149 -3.74 18.51 -9.96
CA LYS A 149 -4.94 19.35 -10.00
C LYS A 149 -4.64 20.74 -9.45
N ALA A 150 -3.89 20.80 -8.37
CA ALA A 150 -3.57 22.07 -7.75
C ALA A 150 -2.74 22.94 -8.67
N GLU A 151 -1.86 22.31 -9.43
CA GLU A 151 -0.99 23.06 -10.32
C GLU A 151 -1.67 23.51 -11.59
N SER A 152 -2.34 22.59 -12.24
CA SER A 152 -2.80 22.83 -13.59
C SER A 152 -4.28 23.12 -13.68
N ALA A 153 -5.01 22.88 -12.64
CA ALA A 153 -6.46 22.95 -12.69
C ALA A 153 -7.02 22.02 -13.75
N ALA A 154 -6.28 21.01 -14.10
CA ALA A 154 -6.71 20.11 -15.12
C ALA A 154 -7.86 19.26 -14.62
N PRO A 155 -8.71 18.84 -15.52
CA PRO A 155 -9.79 17.97 -15.13
C PRO A 155 -9.27 16.67 -14.60
N ALA A 156 -10.01 16.17 -13.70
CA ALA A 156 -9.59 14.97 -13.08
C ALA A 156 -9.75 13.77 -13.89
N ASP A 157 -10.41 13.96 -14.96
CA ASP A 157 -10.69 12.81 -15.64
C ASP A 157 -9.55 12.07 -16.02
N MET A 158 -8.65 12.52 -16.00
CA MET A 158 -7.69 11.84 -16.32
C MET A 158 -7.34 10.90 -15.59
N ALA A 159 -7.40 10.38 -15.43
CA ALA A 159 -7.07 9.57 -14.89
C ALA A 159 -6.86 8.63 -14.82
N PRO A 160 -6.71 8.18 -14.77
CA PRO A 160 -6.31 7.43 -14.57
C PRO A 160 -5.90 6.50 -14.49
N PRO A 161 -5.80 6.32 -14.40
CA PRO A 161 -5.40 5.55 -14.14
C PRO A 161 -5.24 4.46 -14.40
N GLU A 162 -5.50 4.32 -14.89
CA GLU A 162 -5.47 3.47 -15.17
C GLU A 162 -4.57 2.91 -15.24
N GLN A 163 -4.21 3.05 -15.25
CA GLN A 163 -3.40 2.66 -15.37
C GLN A 163 -2.93 1.95 -14.69
N GLN A 164 -2.89 1.76 -14.42
CA GLN A 164 -2.48 1.21 -13.75
C GLN A 164 -2.16 0.18 -13.65
N PRO A 165 -1.87 -0.39 -13.70
CA PRO A 165 -1.37 -1.42 -13.33
C PRO A 165 -0.79 -2.30 -13.74
#